data_48f86c913dd8a2515bb8da891cc4632e
#
_entry.id   48f86c913dd8a2515bb8da891cc4632e
#
_cell.length_a   1.000
_cell.length_b   1.000
_cell.length_c   1.000
_cell.angle_alpha   90.00
_cell.angle_beta   90.00
_cell.angle_gamma   90.00
#
_symmetry.space_group_name_H-M   'P 1'
#
loop_
_entity.id
_entity.type
_entity.pdbx_description
1 polymer ?
#
loop_
_entity_poly.entity_id
_entity_poly.type
_entity_poly.pdbx_seq_one_letter_code
_entity_poly.pdbx_strand_id
1 'polypeptide(L)'
;MKKLLLFVLIVVVLAGAAAALQYSRVREPYRGYEAAEQFVEIPQGAGSRGIGERLAEAGIVRDARTFRVALWLSGQGRKLKAGEYRFDRPMTPLEVIDKLARGDVYVVTVTFPEGLTMFEMARIFEAHGFGPADTFVAAARDATPIKDLDPAAKDLEGYLFPETYALPRRTDASKLVRLMTSRFEHVLTPDLREAAAARHLSMHEVVTLASIVEKETARADERPLVAGVYTNRLRIGMALACDPTVIYALQRMGRYNGNLHKADLSMDSPYNTYRYPGLPPGPIASPGRAALEAAVQPADTDYLYFVSRNDGSHAFARTYDEHKRNVEKYQVEYFRDLRAGRSGAAGGEGGAERELKPGAMAQARRSAARRP
;
A
#
# COMPACT_ATOMS: atom_id res chain seq x y z
N MET A 1 -69.81 -36.10 0.58
CA MET A 1 -68.70 -36.24 -0.41
C MET A 1 -68.56 -35.03 -1.33
N LYS A 2 -69.61 -34.54 -2.06
CA LYS A 2 -69.51 -33.39 -2.98
C LYS A 2 -68.99 -32.11 -2.34
N LYS A 3 -69.43 -31.74 -1.13
CA LYS A 3 -68.94 -30.51 -0.40
C LYS A 3 -67.47 -30.61 0.01
N LEU A 4 -66.99 -31.82 0.39
CA LEU A 4 -65.57 -32.05 0.73
C LEU A 4 -64.68 -31.95 -0.53
N LEU A 5 -65.15 -32.55 -1.64
CA LEU A 5 -64.45 -32.44 -2.94
C LEU A 5 -64.35 -30.99 -3.44
N LEU A 6 -65.42 -30.21 -3.32
CA LEU A 6 -65.44 -28.80 -3.66
C LEU A 6 -64.48 -28.00 -2.77
N PHE A 7 -64.46 -28.27 -1.47
CA PHE A 7 -63.53 -27.63 -0.53
C PHE A 7 -62.07 -27.92 -0.88
N VAL A 8 -61.72 -29.20 -1.15
CA VAL A 8 -60.39 -29.61 -1.57
C VAL A 8 -60.00 -28.92 -2.90
N LEU A 9 -60.94 -28.88 -3.87
CA LEU A 9 -60.69 -28.18 -5.14
C LEU A 9 -60.40 -26.70 -4.95
N ILE A 10 -61.16 -26.00 -4.12
CA ILE A 10 -60.93 -24.59 -3.80
C ILE A 10 -59.54 -24.39 -3.17
N VAL A 11 -59.16 -25.24 -2.18
CA VAL A 11 -57.83 -25.18 -1.56
C VAL A 11 -56.71 -25.37 -2.56
N VAL A 12 -56.85 -26.34 -3.46
CA VAL A 12 -55.85 -26.61 -4.54
C VAL A 12 -55.74 -25.42 -5.50
N VAL A 13 -56.86 -24.83 -5.93
CA VAL A 13 -56.86 -23.63 -6.80
C VAL A 13 -56.24 -22.45 -6.09
N LEU A 14 -56.55 -22.19 -4.84
CA LEU A 14 -55.95 -21.11 -4.04
C LEU A 14 -54.45 -21.33 -3.83
N ALA A 15 -54.04 -22.57 -3.53
CA ALA A 15 -52.60 -22.91 -3.40
C ALA A 15 -51.87 -22.74 -4.74
N GLY A 16 -52.48 -23.17 -5.87
CA GLY A 16 -51.94 -22.97 -7.20
C GLY A 16 -51.77 -21.48 -7.56
N ALA A 17 -52.80 -20.67 -7.26
CA ALA A 17 -52.75 -19.23 -7.48
C ALA A 17 -51.67 -18.55 -6.61
N ALA A 18 -51.55 -18.95 -5.33
CA ALA A 18 -50.49 -18.45 -4.44
C ALA A 18 -49.09 -18.87 -4.92
N ALA A 19 -48.93 -20.11 -5.41
CA ALA A 19 -47.67 -20.57 -5.98
C ALA A 19 -47.30 -19.82 -7.25
N ALA A 20 -48.27 -19.59 -8.16
CA ALA A 20 -48.07 -18.81 -9.37
C ALA A 20 -47.67 -17.35 -9.07
N LEU A 21 -48.33 -16.73 -8.08
CA LEU A 21 -48.00 -15.39 -7.63
C LEU A 21 -46.57 -15.32 -7.03
N GLN A 22 -46.19 -16.29 -6.21
CA GLN A 22 -44.85 -16.39 -5.67
C GLN A 22 -43.81 -16.63 -6.78
N TYR A 23 -44.09 -17.46 -7.72
CA TYR A 23 -43.22 -17.73 -8.86
C TYR A 23 -43.00 -16.47 -9.73
N SER A 24 -44.07 -15.68 -9.98
CA SER A 24 -43.94 -14.42 -10.71
C SER A 24 -43.07 -13.42 -9.93
N ARG A 25 -43.27 -13.29 -8.63
CA ARG A 25 -42.46 -12.41 -7.76
C ARG A 25 -40.99 -12.75 -7.72
N VAL A 26 -40.63 -14.04 -7.82
CA VAL A 26 -39.25 -14.50 -7.89
C VAL A 26 -38.54 -14.08 -9.17
N ARG A 27 -39.30 -13.89 -10.26
CA ARG A 27 -38.80 -13.51 -11.58
C ARG A 27 -38.96 -12.01 -11.91
N GLU A 28 -39.68 -11.26 -11.07
CA GLU A 28 -39.90 -9.83 -11.26
C GLU A 28 -38.75 -9.03 -10.68
N PRO A 29 -38.07 -8.18 -11.48
CA PRO A 29 -37.10 -7.25 -10.95
C PRO A 29 -37.77 -6.28 -9.96
N TYR A 30 -37.05 -6.02 -8.85
CA TYR A 30 -37.54 -5.13 -7.80
C TYR A 30 -36.48 -4.11 -7.40
N ARG A 31 -36.93 -2.89 -7.08
CA ARG A 31 -36.15 -1.80 -6.49
C ARG A 31 -37.07 -1.00 -5.59
N GLY A 32 -36.83 -1.09 -4.29
CA GLY A 32 -37.59 -0.38 -3.27
C GLY A 32 -36.82 0.76 -2.60
N TYR A 33 -35.65 1.13 -3.12
CA TYR A 33 -34.84 2.25 -2.66
C TYR A 33 -34.80 3.39 -3.69
N GLU A 34 -34.72 4.64 -3.22
CA GLU A 34 -34.76 5.85 -4.07
C GLU A 34 -33.37 6.29 -4.52
N ALA A 35 -32.33 6.00 -3.72
CA ALA A 35 -30.95 6.38 -4.01
C ALA A 35 -30.44 5.76 -5.34
N ALA A 36 -29.50 6.42 -6.02
CA ALA A 36 -28.90 5.87 -7.23
C ALA A 36 -28.27 4.48 -6.99
N GLU A 37 -27.68 4.30 -5.83
CA GLU A 37 -27.04 3.06 -5.37
C GLU A 37 -27.46 2.73 -3.95
N GLN A 38 -27.60 1.45 -3.64
CA GLN A 38 -27.86 0.94 -2.30
C GLN A 38 -26.81 -0.06 -1.89
N PHE A 39 -26.27 0.10 -0.68
CA PHE A 39 -25.26 -0.81 -0.13
C PHE A 39 -25.88 -1.65 0.98
N VAL A 40 -25.63 -2.95 0.95
CA VAL A 40 -26.11 -3.90 1.96
C VAL A 40 -24.94 -4.74 2.44
N GLU A 41 -24.71 -4.71 3.75
CA GLU A 41 -23.71 -5.55 4.41
C GLU A 41 -24.33 -6.89 4.82
N ILE A 42 -23.76 -7.99 4.34
CA ILE A 42 -24.11 -9.35 4.77
C ILE A 42 -23.03 -9.82 5.74
N PRO A 43 -23.35 -9.94 7.04
CA PRO A 43 -22.39 -10.36 8.06
C PRO A 43 -21.93 -11.80 7.86
N GLN A 44 -20.71 -12.09 8.31
CA GLN A 44 -20.20 -13.46 8.34
C GLN A 44 -21.07 -14.33 9.26
N GLY A 45 -21.47 -15.52 8.78
CA GLY A 45 -22.33 -16.43 9.54
C GLY A 45 -23.83 -16.10 9.52
N ALA A 46 -24.26 -15.06 8.79
CA ALA A 46 -25.66 -14.73 8.66
C ALA A 46 -26.44 -15.87 8.00
N GLY A 47 -27.52 -16.32 8.65
CA GLY A 47 -28.43 -17.32 8.09
C GLY A 47 -29.32 -16.74 6.99
N SER A 48 -29.87 -17.60 6.11
CA SER A 48 -30.71 -17.20 4.98
C SER A 48 -31.90 -16.31 5.35
N ARG A 49 -32.44 -16.47 6.57
CA ARG A 49 -33.53 -15.64 7.08
C ARG A 49 -33.03 -14.21 7.33
N GLY A 50 -31.94 -14.05 8.07
CA GLY A 50 -31.39 -12.73 8.39
C GLY A 50 -30.86 -12.00 7.14
N ILE A 51 -30.33 -12.74 6.15
CA ILE A 51 -29.95 -12.18 4.85
C ILE A 51 -31.19 -11.63 4.14
N GLY A 52 -32.26 -12.42 4.06
CA GLY A 52 -33.50 -12.00 3.42
C GLY A 52 -34.17 -10.78 4.08
N GLU A 53 -34.16 -10.71 5.41
CA GLU A 53 -34.68 -9.57 6.18
C GLU A 53 -33.87 -8.30 5.85
N ARG A 54 -32.53 -8.34 5.90
CA ARG A 54 -31.65 -7.20 5.54
C ARG A 54 -31.85 -6.71 4.11
N LEU A 55 -31.97 -7.64 3.16
CA LEU A 55 -32.20 -7.28 1.76
C LEU A 55 -33.58 -6.64 1.56
N ALA A 56 -34.60 -7.09 2.30
CA ALA A 56 -35.93 -6.50 2.26
C ALA A 56 -35.98 -5.11 2.93
N GLU A 57 -35.36 -4.95 4.09
CA GLU A 57 -35.23 -3.65 4.79
C GLU A 57 -34.47 -2.62 3.92
N ALA A 58 -33.46 -3.06 3.17
CA ALA A 58 -32.71 -2.21 2.26
C ALA A 58 -33.44 -1.96 0.92
N GLY A 59 -34.63 -2.53 0.70
CA GLY A 59 -35.37 -2.37 -0.54
C GLY A 59 -34.78 -3.09 -1.76
N ILE A 60 -33.92 -4.09 -1.55
CA ILE A 60 -33.32 -4.88 -2.65
C ILE A 60 -34.25 -5.96 -3.13
N VAL A 61 -34.98 -6.58 -2.21
CA VAL A 61 -36.05 -7.55 -2.50
C VAL A 61 -37.34 -7.07 -1.88
N ARG A 62 -38.48 -7.49 -2.43
CA ARG A 62 -39.81 -7.06 -1.98
C ARG A 62 -40.11 -7.48 -0.53
N ASP A 63 -39.72 -8.71 -0.19
CA ASP A 63 -39.89 -9.29 1.14
C ASP A 63 -38.95 -10.50 1.33
N ALA A 64 -38.70 -10.84 2.60
CA ALA A 64 -37.82 -11.93 2.98
C ALA A 64 -38.37 -13.33 2.58
N ARG A 65 -39.69 -13.49 2.43
CA ARG A 65 -40.30 -14.75 1.99
C ARG A 65 -39.97 -15.04 0.54
N THR A 66 -40.16 -14.06 -0.33
CA THR A 66 -39.84 -14.15 -1.77
C THR A 66 -38.37 -14.48 -1.96
N PHE A 67 -37.46 -13.83 -1.22
CA PHE A 67 -36.04 -14.16 -1.25
C PHE A 67 -35.77 -15.62 -0.84
N ARG A 68 -36.39 -16.10 0.23
CA ARG A 68 -36.17 -17.49 0.72
C ARG A 68 -36.73 -18.54 -0.26
N VAL A 69 -37.86 -18.28 -0.90
CA VAL A 69 -38.40 -19.14 -1.95
C VAL A 69 -37.45 -19.18 -3.14
N ALA A 70 -36.95 -18.00 -3.60
CA ALA A 70 -35.97 -17.92 -4.65
C ALA A 70 -34.68 -18.68 -4.32
N LEU A 71 -34.21 -18.55 -3.06
CA LEU A 71 -33.01 -19.22 -2.59
C LEU A 71 -33.16 -20.75 -2.58
N TRP A 72 -34.33 -21.25 -2.18
CA TRP A 72 -34.62 -22.66 -2.23
C TRP A 72 -34.66 -23.18 -3.68
N LEU A 73 -35.30 -22.44 -4.58
CA LEU A 73 -35.39 -22.78 -6.00
C LEU A 73 -34.00 -22.78 -6.69
N SER A 74 -33.12 -21.87 -6.29
CA SER A 74 -31.78 -21.76 -6.86
C SER A 74 -30.80 -22.85 -6.39
N GLY A 75 -31.09 -23.53 -5.28
CA GLY A 75 -30.17 -24.51 -4.65
C GLY A 75 -28.89 -23.91 -4.09
N GLN A 76 -28.77 -22.58 -4.00
CA GLN A 76 -27.52 -21.87 -3.65
C GLN A 76 -27.41 -21.49 -2.17
N GLY A 77 -28.28 -22.00 -1.32
CA GLY A 77 -28.38 -21.60 0.09
C GLY A 77 -27.09 -21.69 0.93
N ARG A 78 -26.14 -22.57 0.53
CA ARG A 78 -24.85 -22.74 1.20
C ARG A 78 -23.71 -21.94 0.54
N LYS A 79 -23.96 -21.24 -0.56
CA LYS A 79 -22.93 -20.54 -1.36
C LYS A 79 -22.91 -19.06 -1.11
N LEU A 80 -23.87 -18.51 -0.36
CA LEU A 80 -23.93 -17.07 -0.11
C LEU A 80 -22.71 -16.61 0.68
N LYS A 81 -22.01 -15.58 0.18
CA LYS A 81 -20.79 -15.02 0.79
C LYS A 81 -21.13 -13.77 1.58
N ALA A 82 -20.41 -13.58 2.69
CA ALA A 82 -20.45 -12.36 3.48
C ALA A 82 -19.71 -11.22 2.76
N GLY A 83 -20.08 -9.98 3.05
CA GLY A 83 -19.46 -8.78 2.50
C GLY A 83 -20.46 -7.66 2.27
N GLU A 84 -19.97 -6.50 1.83
CA GLU A 84 -20.82 -5.38 1.42
C GLU A 84 -21.11 -5.50 -0.08
N TYR A 85 -22.39 -5.42 -0.44
CA TYR A 85 -22.85 -5.53 -1.83
C TYR A 85 -23.47 -4.21 -2.29
N ARG A 86 -23.11 -3.77 -3.51
CA ARG A 86 -23.69 -2.61 -4.17
C ARG A 86 -24.81 -3.05 -5.10
N PHE A 87 -25.94 -2.36 -5.04
CA PHE A 87 -27.09 -2.52 -5.91
C PHE A 87 -27.41 -1.18 -6.57
N ASP A 88 -27.33 -1.10 -7.90
CA ASP A 88 -27.47 0.12 -8.69
C ASP A 88 -28.58 0.05 -9.73
N ARG A 89 -29.28 -1.11 -9.82
CA ARG A 89 -30.40 -1.35 -10.73
C ARG A 89 -31.45 -2.26 -10.10
N PRO A 90 -32.69 -2.28 -10.65
CA PRO A 90 -33.66 -3.33 -10.30
C PRO A 90 -33.08 -4.71 -10.58
N MET A 91 -33.24 -5.65 -9.66
CA MET A 91 -32.78 -7.02 -9.79
C MET A 91 -33.88 -8.00 -9.36
N THR A 92 -33.93 -9.17 -10.03
CA THR A 92 -34.77 -10.27 -9.54
C THR A 92 -34.14 -10.89 -8.30
N PRO A 93 -34.94 -11.53 -7.42
CA PRO A 93 -34.39 -12.29 -6.28
C PRO A 93 -33.36 -13.32 -6.67
N LEU A 94 -33.47 -13.96 -7.84
CA LEU A 94 -32.48 -14.91 -8.35
C LEU A 94 -31.16 -14.22 -8.72
N GLU A 95 -31.18 -13.08 -9.41
CA GLU A 95 -29.98 -12.30 -9.71
C GLU A 95 -29.27 -11.81 -8.44
N VAL A 96 -30.04 -11.41 -7.41
CA VAL A 96 -29.50 -11.05 -6.09
C VAL A 96 -28.77 -12.24 -5.48
N ILE A 97 -29.40 -13.43 -5.49
CA ILE A 97 -28.80 -14.67 -4.96
C ILE A 97 -27.51 -15.00 -5.72
N ASP A 98 -27.53 -14.94 -7.05
CA ASP A 98 -26.35 -15.20 -7.88
C ASP A 98 -25.21 -14.22 -7.58
N LYS A 99 -25.51 -12.94 -7.37
CA LYS A 99 -24.54 -11.92 -6.96
C LYS A 99 -23.89 -12.27 -5.61
N LEU A 100 -24.71 -12.63 -4.61
CA LEU A 100 -24.22 -13.05 -3.31
C LEU A 100 -23.43 -14.38 -3.37
N ALA A 101 -23.86 -15.34 -4.17
CA ALA A 101 -23.21 -16.64 -4.30
C ALA A 101 -21.85 -16.56 -5.02
N ARG A 102 -21.72 -15.70 -6.03
CA ARG A 102 -20.43 -15.40 -6.65
C ARG A 102 -19.51 -14.64 -5.69
N GLY A 103 -20.06 -13.89 -4.72
CA GLY A 103 -19.31 -13.02 -3.86
C GLY A 103 -18.84 -11.74 -4.58
N ASP A 104 -19.74 -11.19 -5.40
CA ASP A 104 -19.53 -9.93 -6.10
C ASP A 104 -19.67 -8.76 -5.11
N VAL A 105 -18.73 -8.73 -4.13
CA VAL A 105 -18.67 -7.74 -3.05
C VAL A 105 -18.11 -6.43 -3.58
N TYR A 106 -18.64 -5.35 -3.04
CA TYR A 106 -18.12 -4.02 -3.34
C TYR A 106 -16.82 -3.77 -2.57
N VAL A 107 -15.79 -3.40 -3.28
CA VAL A 107 -14.50 -3.03 -2.70
C VAL A 107 -14.00 -1.72 -3.30
N VAL A 108 -13.29 -0.96 -2.50
CA VAL A 108 -12.54 0.23 -2.91
C VAL A 108 -11.09 -0.21 -3.14
N THR A 109 -10.60 0.02 -4.36
CA THR A 109 -9.21 -0.29 -4.69
C THR A 109 -8.33 0.89 -4.31
N VAL A 110 -7.34 0.66 -3.46
CA VAL A 110 -6.39 1.66 -2.98
C VAL A 110 -4.97 1.19 -3.19
N THR A 111 -4.16 2.02 -3.84
CA THR A 111 -2.73 1.74 -4.06
C THR A 111 -1.88 2.53 -3.07
N PHE A 112 -1.01 1.82 -2.38
CA PHE A 112 0.06 2.38 -1.57
C PHE A 112 1.39 2.14 -2.29
N PRO A 113 1.96 3.16 -2.96
CA PRO A 113 3.25 3.04 -3.65
C PRO A 113 4.40 2.68 -2.71
N GLU A 114 5.46 2.08 -3.29
CA GLU A 114 6.73 1.84 -2.61
C GLU A 114 7.37 3.16 -2.15
N GLY A 115 8.13 3.11 -1.07
CA GLY A 115 8.87 4.26 -0.54
C GLY A 115 8.02 5.27 0.23
N LEU A 116 6.75 4.98 0.53
CA LEU A 116 5.94 5.82 1.42
C LEU A 116 6.29 5.57 2.88
N THR A 117 6.23 6.63 3.68
CA THR A 117 6.22 6.55 5.13
C THR A 117 4.83 6.20 5.64
N MET A 118 4.72 5.70 6.88
CA MET A 118 3.41 5.47 7.52
C MET A 118 2.56 6.75 7.58
N PHE A 119 3.17 7.94 7.63
CA PHE A 119 2.46 9.22 7.62
C PHE A 119 1.87 9.56 6.26
N GLU A 120 2.58 9.22 5.17
CA GLU A 120 2.10 9.39 3.80
C GLU A 120 1.00 8.37 3.48
N MET A 121 1.13 7.12 3.94
CA MET A 121 0.08 6.10 3.84
C MET A 121 -1.19 6.51 4.60
N ALA A 122 -1.06 7.11 5.78
CA ALA A 122 -2.19 7.64 6.55
C ALA A 122 -3.00 8.69 5.77
N ARG A 123 -2.32 9.56 5.02
CA ARG A 123 -3.01 10.55 4.15
C ARG A 123 -3.78 9.89 3.00
N ILE A 124 -3.23 8.82 2.41
CA ILE A 124 -3.94 8.04 1.39
C ILE A 124 -5.18 7.37 1.99
N PHE A 125 -5.07 6.78 3.19
CA PHE A 125 -6.18 6.19 3.93
C PHE A 125 -7.33 7.20 4.15
N GLU A 126 -7.00 8.40 4.62
CA GLU A 126 -7.95 9.49 4.83
C GLU A 126 -8.57 9.98 3.51
N ALA A 127 -7.76 10.19 2.49
CA ALA A 127 -8.21 10.66 1.17
C ALA A 127 -9.22 9.69 0.50
N HIS A 128 -9.17 8.39 0.83
CA HIS A 128 -10.14 7.41 0.36
C HIS A 128 -11.37 7.24 1.27
N GLY A 129 -11.48 8.08 2.31
CA GLY A 129 -12.66 8.12 3.18
C GLY A 129 -12.76 6.95 4.17
N PHE A 130 -11.68 6.24 4.47
CA PHE A 130 -11.67 5.14 5.45
C PHE A 130 -11.67 5.65 6.90
N GLY A 131 -11.27 6.90 7.14
CA GLY A 131 -11.24 7.54 8.44
C GLY A 131 -10.11 8.58 8.55
N PRO A 132 -9.96 9.23 9.72
CA PRO A 132 -8.89 10.20 9.95
C PRO A 132 -7.50 9.58 9.87
N ALA A 133 -6.53 10.32 9.29
CA ALA A 133 -5.13 9.89 9.18
C ALA A 133 -4.52 9.49 10.53
N ASP A 134 -4.88 10.19 11.60
CA ASP A 134 -4.36 9.91 12.95
C ASP A 134 -4.73 8.50 13.45
N THR A 135 -5.88 7.96 13.05
CA THR A 135 -6.27 6.59 13.42
C THR A 135 -5.37 5.54 12.78
N PHE A 136 -4.95 5.78 11.53
CA PHE A 136 -3.99 4.93 10.85
C PHE A 136 -2.60 5.01 11.48
N VAL A 137 -2.12 6.23 11.78
CA VAL A 137 -0.84 6.44 12.46
C VAL A 137 -0.85 5.80 13.85
N ALA A 138 -1.94 5.91 14.59
CA ALA A 138 -2.08 5.26 15.92
C ALA A 138 -2.00 3.74 15.80
N ALA A 139 -2.67 3.13 14.81
CA ALA A 139 -2.58 1.69 14.56
C ALA A 139 -1.17 1.27 14.11
N ALA A 140 -0.50 2.07 13.27
CA ALA A 140 0.85 1.80 12.79
C ALA A 140 1.94 1.98 13.87
N ARG A 141 1.65 2.66 14.97
CA ARG A 141 2.57 2.77 16.12
C ARG A 141 2.60 1.53 17.02
N ASP A 142 1.62 0.64 16.88
CA ASP A 142 1.62 -0.64 17.59
C ASP A 142 2.44 -1.68 16.82
N ALA A 143 3.67 -1.94 17.26
CA ALA A 143 4.57 -2.92 16.64
C ALA A 143 4.20 -4.39 16.94
N THR A 144 3.17 -4.67 17.74
CA THR A 144 2.76 -6.03 18.14
C THR A 144 2.66 -7.00 16.95
N PRO A 145 2.08 -6.61 15.79
CA PRO A 145 1.91 -7.54 14.66
C PRO A 145 3.21 -8.13 14.10
N ILE A 146 4.38 -7.49 14.33
CA ILE A 146 5.66 -7.94 13.77
C ILE A 146 6.72 -8.29 14.82
N LYS A 147 6.33 -8.34 16.10
CA LYS A 147 7.28 -8.60 17.21
C LYS A 147 7.99 -9.94 17.12
N ASP A 148 7.35 -10.95 16.56
CA ASP A 148 7.97 -12.27 16.33
C ASP A 148 9.04 -12.21 15.22
N LEU A 149 8.87 -11.32 14.26
CA LEU A 149 9.80 -11.09 13.15
C LEU A 149 10.93 -10.12 13.54
N ASP A 150 10.59 -9.03 14.20
CA ASP A 150 11.50 -7.97 14.64
C ASP A 150 11.16 -7.50 16.05
N PRO A 151 11.79 -8.10 17.07
CA PRO A 151 11.60 -7.67 18.47
C PRO A 151 12.06 -6.23 18.73
N ALA A 152 12.98 -5.68 17.90
CA ALA A 152 13.52 -4.34 18.06
C ALA A 152 12.62 -3.24 17.49
N ALA A 153 11.64 -3.58 16.64
CA ALA A 153 10.73 -2.61 16.02
C ALA A 153 9.98 -1.80 17.09
N LYS A 154 9.94 -0.49 16.92
CA LYS A 154 9.22 0.43 17.81
C LYS A 154 7.85 0.81 17.29
N ASP A 155 7.66 0.74 15.99
CA ASP A 155 6.45 0.98 15.24
C ASP A 155 6.48 0.13 13.95
N LEU A 156 5.49 0.27 13.08
CA LEU A 156 5.38 -0.49 11.84
C LEU A 156 5.96 0.25 10.62
N GLU A 157 6.76 1.31 10.82
CA GLU A 157 7.46 1.94 9.68
C GLU A 157 8.36 0.91 8.98
N GLY A 158 8.21 0.79 7.66
CA GLY A 158 8.93 -0.20 6.86
C GLY A 158 8.25 -1.57 6.76
N TYR A 159 7.25 -1.86 7.61
CA TYR A 159 6.56 -3.16 7.68
C TYR A 159 5.14 -3.12 7.12
N LEU A 160 4.66 -1.96 6.67
CA LEU A 160 3.40 -1.80 5.96
C LEU A 160 3.65 -2.03 4.46
N PHE A 161 3.40 -3.25 3.96
CA PHE A 161 3.81 -3.60 2.60
C PHE A 161 3.09 -2.76 1.55
N PRO A 162 3.83 -2.12 0.61
CA PRO A 162 3.27 -1.32 -0.46
C PRO A 162 2.66 -2.21 -1.54
N GLU A 163 1.36 -2.09 -1.76
CA GLU A 163 0.61 -2.85 -2.77
C GLU A 163 -0.72 -2.16 -3.09
N THR A 164 -1.44 -2.69 -4.07
CA THR A 164 -2.83 -2.31 -4.35
C THR A 164 -3.76 -3.24 -3.57
N TYR A 165 -4.54 -2.67 -2.65
CA TYR A 165 -5.48 -3.41 -1.80
C TYR A 165 -6.92 -3.19 -2.24
N ALA A 166 -7.68 -4.28 -2.34
CA ALA A 166 -9.12 -4.24 -2.54
C ALA A 166 -9.81 -4.32 -1.16
N LEU A 167 -10.33 -3.22 -0.67
CA LEU A 167 -10.79 -3.04 0.70
C LEU A 167 -12.31 -2.83 0.75
N PRO A 168 -13.03 -3.42 1.71
CA PRO A 168 -14.38 -2.99 2.02
C PRO A 168 -14.43 -1.50 2.34
N ARG A 169 -15.51 -0.80 1.93
CA ARG A 169 -15.66 0.65 2.09
C ARG A 169 -15.51 1.14 3.54
N ARG A 170 -15.84 0.29 4.52
CA ARG A 170 -15.75 0.57 5.96
C ARG A 170 -14.59 -0.18 6.61
N THR A 171 -13.44 -0.23 5.94
CA THR A 171 -12.24 -0.82 6.52
C THR A 171 -11.68 0.13 7.58
N ASP A 172 -11.54 -0.35 8.82
CA ASP A 172 -10.85 0.40 9.87
C ASP A 172 -9.32 0.33 9.72
N ALA A 173 -8.63 1.31 10.33
CA ALA A 173 -7.19 1.44 10.27
C ALA A 173 -6.45 0.19 10.78
N SER A 174 -6.89 -0.38 11.91
CA SER A 174 -6.25 -1.55 12.52
C SER A 174 -6.34 -2.78 11.62
N LYS A 175 -7.46 -2.96 10.92
CA LYS A 175 -7.66 -4.06 9.98
C LYS A 175 -6.74 -3.91 8.75
N LEU A 176 -6.65 -2.69 8.19
CA LEU A 176 -5.76 -2.43 7.06
C LEU A 176 -4.30 -2.62 7.46
N VAL A 177 -3.86 -2.06 8.58
CA VAL A 177 -2.49 -2.21 9.09
C VAL A 177 -2.13 -3.68 9.27
N ARG A 178 -3.00 -4.50 9.88
CA ARG A 178 -2.78 -5.96 9.99
C ARG A 178 -2.70 -6.65 8.62
N LEU A 179 -3.52 -6.24 7.65
CA LEU A 179 -3.46 -6.78 6.29
C LEU A 179 -2.12 -6.45 5.62
N MET A 180 -1.64 -5.21 5.77
CA MET A 180 -0.37 -4.75 5.20
C MET A 180 0.84 -5.45 5.85
N THR A 181 0.84 -5.64 7.16
CA THR A 181 1.90 -6.37 7.88
C THR A 181 1.89 -7.86 7.55
N SER A 182 0.72 -8.50 7.50
CA SER A 182 0.63 -9.90 7.05
C SER A 182 1.13 -10.07 5.61
N ARG A 183 0.85 -9.11 4.74
CA ARG A 183 1.37 -9.11 3.37
C ARG A 183 2.89 -8.98 3.35
N PHE A 184 3.46 -8.13 4.19
CA PHE A 184 4.90 -8.00 4.37
C PHE A 184 5.54 -9.33 4.77
N GLU A 185 4.98 -10.03 5.75
CA GLU A 185 5.47 -11.35 6.19
C GLU A 185 5.48 -12.38 5.06
N HIS A 186 4.45 -12.38 4.19
CA HIS A 186 4.39 -13.26 3.03
C HIS A 186 5.44 -12.94 1.96
N VAL A 187 5.87 -11.70 1.84
CA VAL A 187 6.91 -11.26 0.91
C VAL A 187 8.30 -11.69 1.39
N LEU A 188 8.49 -11.81 2.70
CA LEU A 188 9.73 -12.34 3.29
C LEU A 188 9.81 -13.86 3.11
N THR A 189 10.11 -14.28 1.89
CA THR A 189 10.29 -15.70 1.54
C THR A 189 11.38 -16.37 2.38
N PRO A 190 11.39 -17.72 2.50
CA PRO A 190 12.49 -18.43 3.14
C PRO A 190 13.85 -18.07 2.57
N ASP A 191 13.98 -17.96 1.25
CA ASP A 191 15.23 -17.60 0.56
C ASP A 191 15.75 -16.22 0.99
N LEU A 192 14.85 -15.23 1.14
CA LEU A 192 15.22 -13.89 1.59
C LEU A 192 15.70 -13.90 3.04
N ARG A 193 15.05 -14.68 3.90
CA ARG A 193 15.46 -14.87 5.31
C ARG A 193 16.81 -15.59 5.42
N GLU A 194 17.03 -16.60 4.59
CA GLU A 194 18.30 -17.33 4.52
C GLU A 194 19.43 -16.43 4.02
N ALA A 195 19.19 -15.62 2.97
CA ALA A 195 20.16 -14.64 2.47
C ALA A 195 20.53 -13.59 3.53
N ALA A 196 19.56 -13.13 4.33
CA ALA A 196 19.81 -12.24 5.47
C ALA A 196 20.68 -12.90 6.54
N ALA A 197 20.33 -14.13 6.92
CA ALA A 197 21.08 -14.91 7.92
C ALA A 197 22.53 -15.21 7.47
N ALA A 198 22.75 -15.54 6.20
CA ALA A 198 24.08 -15.75 5.61
C ALA A 198 24.98 -14.49 5.71
N ARG A 199 24.36 -13.31 5.80
CA ARG A 199 25.05 -12.03 5.99
C ARG A 199 25.09 -11.55 7.43
N HIS A 200 24.58 -12.34 8.37
CA HIS A 200 24.43 -12.00 9.78
C HIS A 200 23.60 -10.73 10.04
N LEU A 201 22.61 -10.46 9.17
CA LEU A 201 21.70 -9.33 9.29
C LEU A 201 20.42 -9.76 10.00
N SER A 202 20.01 -9.01 11.01
CA SER A 202 18.66 -9.09 11.58
C SER A 202 17.64 -8.57 10.59
N MET A 203 16.35 -8.96 10.73
CA MET A 203 15.28 -8.41 9.90
C MET A 203 15.15 -6.90 10.07
N HIS A 204 15.42 -6.39 11.26
CA HIS A 204 15.49 -4.96 11.53
C HIS A 204 16.49 -4.23 10.62
N GLU A 205 17.71 -4.75 10.52
CA GLU A 205 18.76 -4.20 9.67
C GLU A 205 18.42 -4.33 8.19
N VAL A 206 17.87 -5.48 7.77
CA VAL A 206 17.44 -5.69 6.37
C VAL A 206 16.39 -4.66 5.97
N VAL A 207 15.32 -4.50 6.75
CA VAL A 207 14.23 -3.58 6.41
C VAL A 207 14.70 -2.13 6.48
N THR A 208 15.55 -1.80 7.45
CA THR A 208 16.15 -0.46 7.57
C THR A 208 17.00 -0.13 6.34
N LEU A 209 17.91 -1.03 5.93
CA LEU A 209 18.75 -0.83 4.73
C LEU A 209 17.89 -0.77 3.47
N ALA A 210 16.93 -1.68 3.32
CA ALA A 210 16.01 -1.70 2.18
C ALA A 210 15.22 -0.38 2.06
N SER A 211 14.75 0.18 3.18
CA SER A 211 14.03 1.45 3.18
C SER A 211 14.89 2.64 2.71
N ILE A 212 16.20 2.60 3.01
CA ILE A 212 17.16 3.60 2.52
C ILE A 212 17.38 3.42 1.02
N VAL A 213 17.64 2.19 0.56
CA VAL A 213 17.83 1.88 -0.86
C VAL A 213 16.59 2.28 -1.69
N GLU A 214 15.39 2.00 -1.19
CA GLU A 214 14.12 2.38 -1.83
C GLU A 214 14.00 3.90 -2.04
N LYS A 215 14.46 4.70 -1.09
CA LYS A 215 14.40 6.17 -1.16
C LYS A 215 15.48 6.78 -2.04
N GLU A 216 16.56 6.06 -2.34
CA GLU A 216 17.69 6.59 -3.13
C GLU A 216 17.51 6.40 -4.63
N THR A 217 16.98 5.28 -5.07
CA THR A 217 16.83 5.02 -6.51
C THR A 217 15.50 4.37 -6.87
N ALA A 218 14.87 4.89 -7.91
CA ALA A 218 13.71 4.26 -8.54
C ALA A 218 14.11 3.17 -9.56
N ARG A 219 15.41 3.11 -9.94
CA ARG A 219 15.90 2.18 -10.96
C ARG A 219 16.13 0.80 -10.37
N ALA A 220 15.48 -0.20 -10.93
CA ALA A 220 15.60 -1.58 -10.49
C ALA A 220 17.03 -2.13 -10.65
N ASP A 221 17.71 -1.76 -11.74
CA ASP A 221 19.08 -2.18 -12.05
C ASP A 221 20.14 -1.54 -11.14
N GLU A 222 19.85 -0.41 -10.52
CA GLU A 222 20.76 0.29 -9.61
C GLU A 222 20.57 -0.07 -8.14
N ARG A 223 19.41 -0.63 -7.74
CA ARG A 223 19.16 -0.99 -6.33
C ARG A 223 20.27 -1.87 -5.72
N PRO A 224 20.74 -2.97 -6.38
CA PRO A 224 21.85 -3.76 -5.84
C PRO A 224 23.17 -2.98 -5.72
N LEU A 225 23.45 -2.04 -6.63
CA LEU A 225 24.65 -1.20 -6.59
C LEU A 225 24.58 -0.19 -5.43
N VAL A 226 23.44 0.47 -5.23
CA VAL A 226 23.20 1.38 -4.09
C VAL A 226 23.31 0.63 -2.78
N ALA A 227 22.71 -0.57 -2.69
CA ALA A 227 22.84 -1.44 -1.52
C ALA A 227 24.31 -1.83 -1.28
N GLY A 228 25.07 -2.10 -2.32
CA GLY A 228 26.51 -2.38 -2.27
C GLY A 228 27.29 -1.22 -1.69
N VAL A 229 27.05 0.01 -2.15
CA VAL A 229 27.67 1.22 -1.59
C VAL A 229 27.41 1.36 -0.10
N TYR A 230 26.15 1.22 0.34
CA TYR A 230 25.81 1.34 1.75
C TYR A 230 26.40 0.20 2.60
N THR A 231 26.38 -1.03 2.09
CA THR A 231 27.04 -2.18 2.74
C THR A 231 28.54 -1.93 2.92
N ASN A 232 29.23 -1.41 1.90
CA ASN A 232 30.64 -1.08 1.98
C ASN A 232 30.93 0.01 3.01
N ARG A 233 30.10 1.08 3.04
CA ARG A 233 30.22 2.14 4.07
C ARG A 233 30.01 1.62 5.48
N LEU A 234 29.00 0.76 5.69
CA LEU A 234 28.76 0.13 6.99
C LEU A 234 29.95 -0.72 7.44
N ARG A 235 30.52 -1.52 6.53
CA ARG A 235 31.67 -2.40 6.81
C ARG A 235 32.92 -1.64 7.26
N ILE A 236 33.13 -0.43 6.74
CA ILE A 236 34.31 0.41 7.11
C ILE A 236 33.98 1.51 8.14
N GLY A 237 32.78 1.51 8.73
CA GLY A 237 32.36 2.51 9.71
C GLY A 237 32.16 3.93 9.11
N MET A 238 32.00 4.04 7.81
CA MET A 238 31.75 5.32 7.12
C MET A 238 30.30 5.74 7.30
N ALA A 239 30.06 7.05 7.53
CA ALA A 239 28.72 7.60 7.61
C ALA A 239 27.93 7.35 6.32
N LEU A 240 26.65 6.93 6.43
CA LEU A 240 25.80 6.71 5.25
C LEU A 240 25.49 8.03 4.53
N ALA A 241 25.38 9.15 5.26
CA ALA A 241 25.17 10.50 4.73
C ALA A 241 24.02 10.58 3.72
N CYS A 242 22.88 10.00 4.09
CA CYS A 242 21.69 9.81 3.27
C CYS A 242 20.65 10.88 3.57
N ASP A 243 20.33 11.74 2.61
CA ASP A 243 19.35 12.84 2.76
C ASP A 243 17.96 12.32 3.20
N PRO A 244 17.41 11.23 2.64
CA PRO A 244 16.13 10.66 3.05
C PRO A 244 16.02 10.39 4.56
N THR A 245 17.09 10.01 5.23
CA THR A 245 17.09 9.76 6.68
C THR A 245 16.86 11.03 7.50
N VAL A 246 17.39 12.17 7.04
CA VAL A 246 17.17 13.49 7.66
C VAL A 246 15.76 13.99 7.37
N ILE A 247 15.27 13.81 6.14
CA ILE A 247 13.90 14.13 5.75
C ILE A 247 12.91 13.36 6.63
N TYR A 248 13.11 12.07 6.81
CA TYR A 248 12.28 11.24 7.67
C TYR A 248 12.29 11.73 9.14
N ALA A 249 13.46 12.08 9.67
CA ALA A 249 13.55 12.67 11.00
C ALA A 249 12.74 13.95 11.14
N LEU A 250 12.78 14.83 10.14
CA LEU A 250 11.95 16.04 10.10
C LEU A 250 10.45 15.74 10.01
N GLN A 251 10.05 14.73 9.21
CA GLN A 251 8.66 14.30 9.12
C GLN A 251 8.14 13.77 10.46
N ARG A 252 8.92 12.95 11.17
CA ARG A 252 8.57 12.45 12.51
C ARG A 252 8.35 13.57 13.53
N MET A 253 9.06 14.70 13.38
CA MET A 253 8.93 15.89 14.25
C MET A 253 7.84 16.87 13.76
N GLY A 254 7.17 16.60 12.64
CA GLY A 254 6.22 17.55 12.03
C GLY A 254 6.87 18.83 11.50
N ARG A 255 8.19 18.81 11.23
CA ARG A 255 8.98 19.98 10.82
C ARG A 255 9.33 20.00 9.33
N TYR A 256 9.04 18.93 8.59
CA TYR A 256 9.32 18.88 7.16
C TYR A 256 8.32 19.74 6.36
N ASN A 257 8.84 20.71 5.64
CA ASN A 257 8.06 21.68 4.84
C ASN A 257 8.19 21.46 3.31
N GLY A 258 8.68 20.29 2.90
CA GLY A 258 8.91 19.96 1.49
C GLY A 258 10.36 20.20 1.03
N ASN A 259 11.18 20.92 1.80
CA ASN A 259 12.57 21.21 1.46
C ASN A 259 13.53 20.75 2.56
N LEU A 260 14.69 20.23 2.15
CA LEU A 260 15.80 19.92 3.05
C LEU A 260 16.82 21.07 3.03
N HIS A 261 16.97 21.74 4.17
CA HIS A 261 17.90 22.86 4.31
C HIS A 261 19.27 22.39 4.83
N LYS A 262 20.33 23.18 4.52
CA LYS A 262 21.68 22.87 5.00
C LYS A 262 21.77 22.74 6.52
N ALA A 263 21.01 23.54 7.25
CA ALA A 263 20.94 23.49 8.71
C ALA A 263 20.38 22.14 9.23
N ASP A 264 19.46 21.51 8.50
CA ASP A 264 18.84 20.27 8.92
C ASP A 264 19.82 19.08 8.96
N LEU A 265 20.89 19.15 8.17
CA LEU A 265 21.91 18.10 8.17
C LEU A 265 22.78 18.07 9.44
N SER A 266 22.77 19.14 10.20
CA SER A 266 23.43 19.18 11.51
C SER A 266 22.49 18.87 12.67
N MET A 267 21.21 18.58 12.34
CA MET A 267 20.18 18.28 13.33
C MET A 267 20.58 17.10 14.22
N ASP A 268 20.35 17.24 15.51
CA ASP A 268 20.56 16.16 16.48
C ASP A 268 19.36 15.22 16.47
N SER A 269 19.50 14.15 15.71
CA SER A 269 18.51 13.07 15.63
C SER A 269 19.24 11.76 15.38
N PRO A 270 18.85 10.66 16.03
CA PRO A 270 19.45 9.35 15.78
C PRO A 270 19.21 8.85 14.34
N TYR A 271 18.22 9.40 13.63
CA TYR A 271 18.01 9.15 12.19
C TYR A 271 18.94 9.96 11.28
N ASN A 272 19.73 10.92 11.81
CA ASN A 272 20.64 11.71 10.99
C ASN A 272 21.93 10.95 10.68
N THR A 273 21.98 10.26 9.55
CA THR A 273 23.14 9.45 9.12
C THR A 273 24.34 10.28 8.63
N TYR A 274 24.25 11.61 8.60
CA TYR A 274 25.40 12.49 8.46
C TYR A 274 26.17 12.65 9.78
N ARG A 275 25.45 12.55 10.90
CA ARG A 275 26.00 12.78 12.24
C ARG A 275 26.33 11.47 12.94
N TYR A 276 25.47 10.49 12.81
CA TYR A 276 25.59 9.18 13.45
C TYR A 276 25.95 8.12 12.42
N PRO A 277 27.13 7.50 12.49
CA PRO A 277 27.50 6.39 11.59
C PRO A 277 26.66 5.15 11.88
N GLY A 278 26.55 4.26 10.89
CA GLY A 278 25.73 3.05 10.98
C GLY A 278 24.32 3.24 10.43
N LEU A 279 23.48 2.22 10.59
CA LEU A 279 22.07 2.28 10.26
C LEU A 279 21.31 3.18 11.25
N PRO A 280 20.28 3.90 10.82
CA PRO A 280 19.39 4.60 11.74
C PRO A 280 18.62 3.62 12.63
N PRO A 281 17.93 4.09 13.69
CA PRO A 281 17.23 3.24 14.66
C PRO A 281 16.10 2.36 14.12
N GLY A 282 15.76 2.49 12.84
CA GLY A 282 14.73 1.73 12.15
C GLY A 282 14.48 2.24 10.73
N PRO A 283 13.55 1.62 10.01
CA PRO A 283 13.20 1.99 8.64
C PRO A 283 12.71 3.44 8.53
N ILE A 284 12.86 4.00 7.34
CA ILE A 284 12.46 5.40 7.02
C ILE A 284 11.35 5.48 5.97
N ALA A 285 10.93 4.36 5.44
CA ALA A 285 9.85 4.20 4.48
C ALA A 285 9.52 2.72 4.32
N SER A 286 8.41 2.40 3.68
CA SER A 286 8.02 1.04 3.34
C SER A 286 8.68 0.60 2.03
N PRO A 287 9.66 -0.33 2.07
CA PRO A 287 10.35 -0.79 0.88
C PRO A 287 9.49 -1.76 0.07
N GLY A 288 9.67 -1.75 -1.25
CA GLY A 288 9.17 -2.79 -2.12
C GLY A 288 10.05 -4.06 -2.06
N ARG A 289 9.58 -5.14 -2.70
CA ARG A 289 10.27 -6.42 -2.73
C ARG A 289 11.68 -6.31 -3.29
N ALA A 290 11.87 -5.55 -4.38
CA ALA A 290 13.18 -5.41 -5.02
C ALA A 290 14.23 -4.70 -4.13
N ALA A 291 13.80 -3.78 -3.28
CA ALA A 291 14.69 -3.14 -2.31
C ALA A 291 15.07 -4.09 -1.15
N LEU A 292 14.13 -4.94 -0.70
CA LEU A 292 14.40 -6.00 0.28
C LEU A 292 15.40 -7.02 -0.28
N GLU A 293 15.23 -7.47 -1.52
CA GLU A 293 16.15 -8.37 -2.21
C GLU A 293 17.54 -7.73 -2.37
N ALA A 294 17.61 -6.46 -2.77
CA ALA A 294 18.89 -5.73 -2.90
C ALA A 294 19.62 -5.58 -1.56
N ALA A 295 18.91 -5.39 -0.46
CA ALA A 295 19.52 -5.27 0.86
C ALA A 295 20.21 -6.56 1.32
N VAL A 296 19.66 -7.74 0.99
CA VAL A 296 20.23 -9.03 1.35
C VAL A 296 21.18 -9.59 0.28
N GLN A 297 21.06 -9.13 -0.98
CA GLN A 297 21.89 -9.51 -2.11
C GLN A 297 22.44 -8.27 -2.83
N PRO A 298 23.23 -7.41 -2.14
CA PRO A 298 23.84 -6.25 -2.77
C PRO A 298 24.83 -6.69 -3.84
N ALA A 299 25.07 -5.83 -4.84
CA ALA A 299 26.08 -6.05 -5.83
C ALA A 299 27.48 -6.12 -5.18
N ASP A 300 28.29 -7.09 -5.61
CA ASP A 300 29.69 -7.17 -5.24
C ASP A 300 30.47 -6.05 -5.96
N THR A 301 30.86 -5.03 -5.22
CA THR A 301 31.50 -3.83 -5.75
C THR A 301 32.35 -3.15 -4.69
N ASP A 302 33.34 -2.37 -5.14
CA ASP A 302 34.16 -1.50 -4.28
C ASP A 302 33.65 -0.06 -4.20
N TYR A 303 32.46 0.24 -4.74
CA TYR A 303 31.95 1.60 -4.72
C TYR A 303 31.63 2.08 -3.30
N LEU A 304 32.03 3.32 -3.02
CA LEU A 304 31.74 4.04 -1.76
C LEU A 304 30.89 5.28 -1.98
N TYR A 305 30.74 5.74 -3.21
CA TYR A 305 30.06 6.97 -3.57
C TYR A 305 29.18 6.79 -4.79
N PHE A 306 28.12 7.57 -4.84
CA PHE A 306 27.32 7.77 -6.06
C PHE A 306 26.79 9.20 -6.12
N VAL A 307 26.44 9.65 -7.31
CA VAL A 307 25.81 10.97 -7.56
C VAL A 307 24.86 10.85 -8.72
N SER A 308 23.73 11.55 -8.66
CA SER A 308 22.74 11.56 -9.74
C SER A 308 23.32 12.16 -11.01
N ARG A 309 23.02 11.53 -12.17
CA ARG A 309 23.30 12.07 -13.51
C ARG A 309 22.19 12.98 -14.03
N ASN A 310 21.12 13.20 -13.26
CA ASN A 310 19.94 13.99 -13.60
C ASN A 310 19.03 13.39 -14.70
N ASP A 311 19.30 12.16 -15.12
CA ASP A 311 18.49 11.36 -16.05
C ASP A 311 17.77 10.19 -15.34
N GLY A 312 17.79 10.19 -14.01
CA GLY A 312 17.25 9.13 -13.15
C GLY A 312 18.27 8.04 -12.82
N SER A 313 19.48 8.09 -13.42
CA SER A 313 20.60 7.18 -13.13
C SER A 313 21.65 7.81 -12.24
N HIS A 314 22.59 6.99 -11.75
CA HIS A 314 23.71 7.42 -10.90
C HIS A 314 25.06 7.10 -11.51
N ALA A 315 26.05 7.96 -11.22
CA ALA A 315 27.46 7.69 -11.43
C ALA A 315 28.08 7.20 -10.13
N PHE A 316 28.56 5.97 -10.13
CA PHE A 316 29.21 5.34 -8.99
C PHE A 316 30.71 5.63 -8.99
N ALA A 317 31.34 5.67 -7.82
CA ALA A 317 32.76 5.93 -7.64
C ALA A 317 33.33 5.15 -6.45
N ARG A 318 34.59 4.70 -6.58
CA ARG A 318 35.33 4.00 -5.52
C ARG A 318 36.00 4.97 -4.59
N THR A 319 36.53 6.09 -5.12
CA THR A 319 37.30 7.07 -4.37
C THR A 319 36.59 8.41 -4.29
N TYR A 320 36.93 9.20 -3.27
CA TYR A 320 36.39 10.55 -3.12
C TYR A 320 36.79 11.48 -4.30
N ASP A 321 37.97 11.29 -4.87
CA ASP A 321 38.41 12.09 -6.03
C ASP A 321 37.62 11.77 -7.31
N GLU A 322 37.28 10.50 -7.54
CA GLU A 322 36.33 10.12 -8.60
C GLU A 322 34.95 10.74 -8.36
N HIS A 323 34.47 10.67 -7.13
CA HIS A 323 33.19 11.24 -6.76
C HIS A 323 33.17 12.76 -6.98
N LYS A 324 34.23 13.50 -6.60
CA LYS A 324 34.33 14.94 -6.88
C LYS A 324 34.25 15.27 -8.38
N ARG A 325 34.95 14.47 -9.22
CA ARG A 325 34.86 14.65 -10.69
C ARG A 325 33.42 14.40 -11.19
N ASN A 326 32.77 13.37 -10.68
CA ASN A 326 31.38 13.09 -11.04
C ASN A 326 30.42 14.21 -10.56
N VAL A 327 30.61 14.75 -9.37
CA VAL A 327 29.83 15.89 -8.85
C VAL A 327 30.06 17.13 -9.73
N GLU A 328 31.31 17.45 -10.07
CA GLU A 328 31.61 18.58 -10.98
C GLU A 328 30.86 18.43 -12.29
N LYS A 329 30.99 17.28 -12.95
CA LYS A 329 30.36 17.00 -14.22
C LYS A 329 28.84 17.01 -14.18
N TYR A 330 28.24 16.24 -13.27
CA TYR A 330 26.81 15.96 -13.28
C TYR A 330 25.97 16.93 -12.44
N GLN A 331 26.60 17.71 -11.55
CA GLN A 331 25.89 18.67 -10.71
C GLN A 331 26.30 20.11 -11.02
N VAL A 332 27.59 20.43 -11.03
CA VAL A 332 28.05 21.82 -11.21
C VAL A 332 27.93 22.25 -12.65
N GLU A 333 28.58 21.53 -13.57
CA GLU A 333 28.58 21.87 -15.03
C GLU A 333 27.17 21.73 -15.61
N TYR A 334 26.48 20.65 -15.33
CA TYR A 334 25.11 20.41 -15.83
C TYR A 334 24.18 21.58 -15.48
N PHE A 335 24.11 21.99 -14.21
CA PHE A 335 23.24 23.11 -13.82
C PHE A 335 23.76 24.48 -14.26
N ARG A 336 25.07 24.65 -14.47
CA ARG A 336 25.62 25.85 -15.09
C ARG A 336 25.16 25.98 -16.53
N ASP A 337 25.25 24.88 -17.32
CA ASP A 337 24.88 24.85 -18.74
C ASP A 337 23.38 24.96 -18.93
N LEU A 338 22.59 24.36 -18.04
CA LEU A 338 21.12 24.52 -18.01
C LEU A 338 20.73 26.00 -17.82
N ARG A 339 21.38 26.68 -16.85
CA ARG A 339 21.14 28.12 -16.59
C ARG A 339 21.63 29.02 -17.72
N ALA A 340 22.64 28.61 -18.46
CA ALA A 340 23.17 29.34 -19.60
C ALA A 340 22.41 29.07 -20.91
N GLY A 341 21.33 28.27 -20.89
CA GLY A 341 20.55 27.90 -22.07
C GLY A 341 21.27 27.00 -23.05
N ARG A 342 22.39 26.35 -22.64
CA ARG A 342 23.26 25.53 -23.49
C ARG A 342 22.93 24.03 -23.47
N SER A 343 21.94 23.59 -22.65
CA SER A 343 21.53 22.18 -22.64
C SER A 343 20.46 21.92 -23.71
N GLY A 344 20.91 21.66 -24.92
CA GLY A 344 20.05 21.33 -26.04
C GLY A 344 20.81 20.60 -27.13
N ALA A 345 21.31 19.39 -26.87
CA ALA A 345 21.63 18.41 -27.93
C ALA A 345 22.19 17.11 -27.31
N ALA A 346 21.40 16.33 -26.60
CA ALA A 346 21.57 14.87 -26.47
C ALA A 346 20.34 14.29 -25.79
N GLY A 347 19.38 13.80 -26.59
CA GLY A 347 18.28 12.97 -26.05
C GLY A 347 16.88 13.51 -26.32
N GLY A 348 16.25 12.90 -27.29
CA GLY A 348 14.91 12.91 -27.83
C GLY A 348 13.75 13.48 -27.01
N GLU A 349 12.84 13.98 -27.78
CA GLU A 349 11.53 14.53 -27.50
C GLU A 349 10.73 13.81 -26.39
N GLY A 350 10.28 14.57 -25.41
CA GLY A 350 9.41 14.11 -24.34
C GLY A 350 9.24 15.18 -23.28
N GLY A 351 8.63 16.32 -23.65
CA GLY A 351 8.31 17.40 -22.72
C GLY A 351 7.24 16.99 -21.70
N ALA A 352 7.61 16.94 -20.45
CA ALA A 352 6.73 17.16 -19.30
C ALA A 352 7.57 17.88 -18.25
N GLU A 353 7.11 19.05 -17.83
CA GLU A 353 7.66 19.77 -16.68
C GLU A 353 7.70 18.83 -15.46
N ARG A 354 8.87 18.29 -15.16
CA ARG A 354 9.13 17.58 -13.90
C ARG A 354 9.70 18.58 -12.92
N GLU A 355 8.91 18.89 -11.90
CA GLU A 355 9.36 19.56 -10.68
C GLU A 355 10.68 18.92 -10.20
N LEU A 356 11.72 19.76 -10.13
CA LEU A 356 13.05 19.40 -9.64
C LEU A 356 12.97 18.91 -8.20
N LYS A 357 13.28 17.66 -7.95
CA LYS A 357 13.39 17.13 -6.58
C LYS A 357 14.45 17.91 -5.80
N PRO A 358 14.13 18.48 -4.62
CA PRO A 358 15.02 19.39 -3.86
C PRO A 358 16.35 18.78 -3.38
N GLY A 359 16.47 17.45 -3.32
CA GLY A 359 17.65 16.76 -2.77
C GLY A 359 18.94 16.87 -3.60
N ALA A 360 18.82 16.95 -4.93
CA ALA A 360 20.00 16.93 -5.83
C ALA A 360 20.91 18.16 -5.69
N MET A 361 20.33 19.36 -5.41
CA MET A 361 21.13 20.57 -5.21
C MET A 361 21.91 20.61 -3.90
N ALA A 362 21.43 19.90 -2.89
CA ALA A 362 22.06 19.89 -1.57
C ALA A 362 23.36 19.07 -1.56
N GLN A 363 23.42 17.97 -2.31
CA GLN A 363 24.59 17.09 -2.38
C GLN A 363 25.79 17.74 -3.08
N ALA A 364 25.55 18.53 -4.16
CA ALA A 364 26.58 19.18 -4.93
C ALA A 364 27.36 20.29 -4.16
N ARG A 365 26.67 21.04 -3.30
CA ARG A 365 27.28 22.13 -2.51
C ARG A 365 28.09 21.65 -1.30
N ARG A 366 27.98 20.39 -0.91
CA ARG A 366 28.51 19.83 0.35
C ARG A 366 29.86 19.16 0.23
N SER A 367 30.17 18.60 -0.93
CA SER A 367 31.50 18.04 -1.20
C SER A 367 32.58 19.10 -1.22
N ALA A 368 32.23 20.38 -1.50
CA ALA A 368 33.14 21.51 -1.52
C ALA A 368 33.48 22.10 -0.14
N ALA A 369 32.73 21.79 0.91
CA ALA A 369 32.83 22.46 2.21
C ALA A 369 33.54 21.65 3.32
N ARG A 370 34.03 20.44 3.06
CA ARG A 370 34.82 19.66 4.02
C ARG A 370 36.25 19.51 3.52
N ARG A 371 37.11 20.42 3.98
CA ARG A 371 38.56 20.18 4.15
C ARG A 371 38.78 19.66 5.57
N PRO A 372 39.77 18.74 5.78
CA PRO A 372 40.14 18.29 7.12
C PRO A 372 40.59 19.44 8.03
#